data_123a2e78810c6c23176853d69b60fd97
#
_entry.id   123a2e78810c6c23176853d69b60fd97
#
_cell.length_a   1.000
_cell.length_b   1.000
_cell.length_c   1.000
_cell.angle_alpha   90.00
_cell.angle_beta   90.00
_cell.angle_gamma   90.00
#
_symmetry.space_group_name_H-M   'P 1'
#
loop_
_entity.id
_entity.type
_entity.pdbx_description
1 polymer ?
#
loop_
_entity_poly.entity_id
_entity_poly.type
_entity_poly.pdbx_seq_one_letter_code
_entity_poly.pdbx_strand_id
1 'polypeptide(L)'
;MTNIKRIQRICDANGISGFEDAVLEVIRKDGAHLGSFEEDSLRNLYLSRTQNQEGKPTVLLDAHTDEVGFMVKCIREDGMLEFIPIGGWVTTNIPAHMVRVQRRDGSTIPGIVGSKPPHYQSEAERKSVPDISSLFIDIGASSKQQAIEMGAEVASPVIPEATCTYNPETKLLFGKAFDCRLGCSTILDVMEDLQEETLDVNLVAGFASQEEVGCRGAQLTARKVNPDVAICFEGSPADDTFLPPYQQQTIVGKGPMLRFIDSKMITNPRFQRFALDLAEKHQIPVQQGVRNGGATNAAALHLSGQGIPTIVIGIPVRYAHTHWGISSTEDVESSIRLARAILSNLSEEIIAGF
;
A
#
# COMPACT_ATOMS: atom_id res chain seq x y z
N MET A 1 -0.96 18.74 7.57
CA MET A 1 -0.78 17.94 8.82
C MET A 1 -1.38 16.55 8.61
N THR A 2 -0.68 15.51 9.05
CA THR A 2 -1.12 14.11 8.93
C THR A 2 -2.50 13.88 9.56
N ASN A 3 -3.45 13.40 8.78
CA ASN A 3 -4.81 13.10 9.24
C ASN A 3 -4.90 11.66 9.77
N ILE A 4 -4.63 11.48 11.07
CA ILE A 4 -4.64 10.17 11.74
C ILE A 4 -5.97 9.42 11.56
N LYS A 5 -7.10 10.12 11.66
CA LYS A 5 -8.43 9.51 11.47
C LYS A 5 -8.64 9.02 10.04
N ARG A 6 -8.10 9.72 9.05
CA ARG A 6 -8.09 9.29 7.64
C ARG A 6 -7.27 8.01 7.49
N ILE A 7 -6.06 7.99 8.04
CA ILE A 7 -5.21 6.77 8.04
C ILE A 7 -5.98 5.59 8.63
N GLN A 8 -6.57 5.75 9.81
CA GLN A 8 -7.34 4.69 10.46
C GLN A 8 -8.46 4.17 9.56
N ARG A 9 -9.29 5.06 8.99
CA ARG A 9 -10.41 4.64 8.10
C ARG A 9 -9.94 3.89 6.87
N ILE A 10 -8.88 4.40 6.21
CA ILE A 10 -8.35 3.77 4.98
C ILE A 10 -7.69 2.42 5.29
N CYS A 11 -6.91 2.33 6.37
CA CYS A 11 -6.24 1.09 6.76
C CYS A 11 -7.20 0.03 7.30
N ASP A 12 -8.28 0.41 7.97
CA ASP A 12 -9.27 -0.53 8.53
C ASP A 12 -10.24 -1.07 7.49
N ALA A 13 -10.42 -0.36 6.35
CA ALA A 13 -11.27 -0.82 5.26
C ALA A 13 -10.76 -2.14 4.69
N ASN A 14 -11.67 -3.08 4.41
CA ASN A 14 -11.34 -4.36 3.80
C ASN A 14 -11.02 -4.17 2.31
N GLY A 15 -9.95 -4.81 1.82
CA GLY A 15 -9.60 -4.64 0.41
C GLY A 15 -8.32 -5.39 0.02
N ILE A 16 -8.42 -6.71 -0.17
CA ILE A 16 -7.36 -7.46 -0.87
C ILE A 16 -7.41 -7.17 -2.37
N SER A 17 -6.36 -7.54 -3.11
CA SER A 17 -6.29 -7.33 -4.57
C SER A 17 -7.54 -7.85 -5.28
N GLY A 18 -8.21 -6.96 -6.03
CA GLY A 18 -9.45 -7.23 -6.77
C GLY A 18 -10.75 -7.03 -5.97
N PHE A 19 -10.66 -6.65 -4.68
CA PHE A 19 -11.80 -6.44 -3.78
C PHE A 19 -11.66 -5.15 -2.98
N GLU A 20 -11.18 -4.07 -3.62
CA GLU A 20 -10.81 -2.80 -3.00
C GLU A 20 -11.99 -1.84 -2.79
N ASP A 21 -13.24 -2.23 -3.10
CA ASP A 21 -14.43 -1.35 -3.11
C ASP A 21 -14.58 -0.52 -1.83
N ALA A 22 -14.44 -1.13 -0.65
CA ALA A 22 -14.60 -0.44 0.62
C ALA A 22 -13.52 0.62 0.85
N VAL A 23 -12.31 0.40 0.34
CA VAL A 23 -11.20 1.37 0.40
C VAL A 23 -11.48 2.55 -0.51
N LEU A 24 -11.93 2.28 -1.74
CA LEU A 24 -12.27 3.32 -2.72
C LEU A 24 -13.41 4.20 -2.22
N GLU A 25 -14.40 3.63 -1.52
CA GLU A 25 -15.50 4.39 -0.91
C GLU A 25 -14.98 5.39 0.14
N VAL A 26 -14.06 4.95 1.01
CA VAL A 26 -13.43 5.83 2.00
C VAL A 26 -12.65 6.96 1.31
N ILE A 27 -11.83 6.63 0.28
CA ILE A 27 -11.04 7.62 -0.46
C ILE A 27 -11.96 8.63 -1.17
N ARG A 28 -13.04 8.19 -1.82
CA ARG A 28 -14.02 9.09 -2.46
C ARG A 28 -14.65 10.05 -1.45
N LYS A 29 -15.04 9.52 -0.29
CA LYS A 29 -15.67 10.34 0.76
C LYS A 29 -14.70 11.38 1.31
N ASP A 30 -13.48 10.98 1.61
CA ASP A 30 -12.48 11.85 2.21
C ASP A 30 -11.91 12.87 1.21
N GLY A 31 -11.86 12.54 -0.07
CA GLY A 31 -11.34 13.41 -1.14
C GLY A 31 -12.42 14.16 -1.95
N ALA A 32 -13.71 14.06 -1.61
CA ALA A 32 -14.81 14.59 -2.42
C ALA A 32 -14.72 16.10 -2.71
N HIS A 33 -14.07 16.86 -1.84
CA HIS A 33 -13.90 18.31 -1.96
C HIS A 33 -12.64 18.73 -2.72
N LEU A 34 -11.75 17.79 -3.07
CA LEU A 34 -10.44 18.07 -3.66
C LEU A 34 -10.45 18.14 -5.20
N GLY A 35 -11.47 17.56 -5.84
CA GLY A 35 -11.55 17.53 -7.28
C GLY A 35 -12.58 16.53 -7.83
N SER A 36 -12.40 16.12 -9.07
CA SER A 36 -13.27 15.17 -9.73
C SER A 36 -12.71 13.77 -9.72
N PHE A 37 -13.57 12.79 -9.42
CA PHE A 37 -13.22 11.38 -9.43
C PHE A 37 -13.66 10.70 -10.74
N GLU A 38 -12.76 9.88 -11.26
CA GLU A 38 -13.04 8.91 -12.32
C GLU A 38 -12.57 7.52 -11.88
N GLU A 39 -13.10 6.47 -12.48
CA GLU A 39 -12.73 5.09 -12.20
C GLU A 39 -12.64 4.32 -13.53
N ASP A 40 -11.71 3.37 -13.61
CA ASP A 40 -11.63 2.46 -14.73
C ASP A 40 -12.19 1.06 -14.41
N SER A 41 -12.23 0.18 -15.39
CA SER A 41 -12.80 -1.17 -15.25
C SER A 41 -11.97 -2.11 -14.39
N LEU A 42 -10.71 -1.77 -14.07
CA LEU A 42 -9.87 -2.52 -13.12
C LEU A 42 -10.01 -1.99 -11.69
N ARG A 43 -10.87 -0.99 -11.47
CA ARG A 43 -11.12 -0.34 -10.19
C ARG A 43 -9.98 0.58 -9.73
N ASN A 44 -9.12 1.05 -10.65
CA ASN A 44 -8.26 2.18 -10.32
C ASN A 44 -9.12 3.43 -10.18
N LEU A 45 -8.85 4.20 -9.13
CA LEU A 45 -9.56 5.45 -8.86
C LEU A 45 -8.62 6.63 -9.13
N TYR A 46 -9.13 7.60 -9.87
CA TYR A 46 -8.39 8.82 -10.24
C TYR A 46 -9.05 10.03 -9.60
N LEU A 47 -8.24 10.93 -9.03
CA LEU A 47 -8.70 12.22 -8.52
C LEU A 47 -7.94 13.33 -9.22
N SER A 48 -8.63 14.07 -10.10
CA SER A 48 -8.08 15.24 -10.77
C SER A 48 -8.36 16.49 -9.94
N ARG A 49 -7.31 17.26 -9.64
CA ARG A 49 -7.41 18.51 -8.87
C ARG A 49 -8.27 19.54 -9.61
N THR A 50 -9.12 20.27 -8.89
CA THR A 50 -10.04 21.27 -9.49
C THR A 50 -9.29 22.40 -10.23
N GLN A 51 -8.08 22.77 -9.77
CA GLN A 51 -7.29 23.87 -10.32
C GLN A 51 -6.39 23.47 -11.51
N ASN A 52 -6.49 22.24 -12.01
CA ASN A 52 -5.76 21.80 -13.19
C ASN A 52 -6.12 22.66 -14.41
N GLN A 53 -5.13 22.98 -15.25
CA GLN A 53 -5.25 23.88 -16.38
C GLN A 53 -4.72 23.22 -17.66
N GLU A 54 -5.38 23.46 -18.78
CA GLU A 54 -4.91 22.97 -20.07
C GLU A 54 -3.52 23.53 -20.41
N GLY A 55 -2.67 22.70 -21.00
CA GLY A 55 -1.31 23.08 -21.42
C GLY A 55 -0.23 22.99 -20.34
N LYS A 56 -0.57 22.73 -19.07
CA LYS A 56 0.43 22.48 -18.03
C LYS A 56 0.84 21.00 -18.00
N PRO A 57 2.12 20.70 -17.70
CA PRO A 57 2.56 19.32 -17.50
C PRO A 57 1.80 18.66 -16.34
N THR A 58 1.59 17.37 -16.44
CA THR A 58 0.81 16.58 -15.48
C THR A 58 1.73 15.72 -14.60
N VAL A 59 1.56 15.83 -13.30
CA VAL A 59 2.19 14.97 -12.29
C VAL A 59 1.19 13.95 -11.80
N LEU A 60 1.57 12.68 -11.86
CA LEU A 60 0.83 11.59 -11.24
C LEU A 60 1.36 11.34 -9.83
N LEU A 61 0.47 11.38 -8.84
CA LEU A 61 0.71 10.89 -7.48
C LEU A 61 0.09 9.51 -7.39
N ASP A 62 0.88 8.46 -7.24
CA ASP A 62 0.40 7.07 -7.27
C ASP A 62 0.58 6.39 -5.91
N ALA A 63 -0.41 5.61 -5.50
CA ALA A 63 -0.35 4.66 -4.38
C ALA A 63 -1.35 3.54 -4.62
N HIS A 64 -1.05 2.32 -4.15
CA HIS A 64 -2.00 1.23 -4.31
C HIS A 64 -2.98 1.11 -3.14
N THR A 65 -4.16 0.58 -3.44
CA THR A 65 -5.29 0.45 -2.52
C THR A 65 -5.46 -0.96 -1.96
N ASP A 66 -4.96 -1.95 -2.66
CA ASP A 66 -5.03 -3.33 -2.21
C ASP A 66 -4.06 -3.62 -1.05
N GLU A 67 -4.36 -4.66 -0.33
CA GLU A 67 -3.52 -5.24 0.72
C GLU A 67 -3.32 -6.73 0.45
N VAL A 68 -2.25 -7.31 1.00
CA VAL A 68 -2.05 -8.75 1.00
C VAL A 68 -3.15 -9.45 1.82
N GLY A 69 -3.55 -10.64 1.38
CA GLY A 69 -4.57 -11.43 2.07
C GLY A 69 -4.67 -12.83 1.52
N PHE A 70 -5.86 -13.40 1.53
CA PHE A 70 -6.08 -14.75 1.02
C PHE A 70 -7.40 -14.82 0.26
N MET A 71 -7.58 -15.92 -0.48
CA MET A 71 -8.84 -16.22 -1.16
C MET A 71 -9.23 -17.67 -0.92
N VAL A 72 -10.49 -17.91 -0.57
CA VAL A 72 -11.01 -19.27 -0.37
C VAL A 72 -10.92 -20.05 -1.67
N LYS A 73 -10.19 -21.16 -1.64
CA LYS A 73 -10.02 -22.08 -2.77
C LYS A 73 -11.11 -23.13 -2.82
N CYS A 74 -11.41 -23.73 -1.69
CA CYS A 74 -12.50 -24.71 -1.54
C CYS A 74 -12.94 -24.86 -0.08
N ILE A 75 -14.13 -25.44 0.14
CA ILE A 75 -14.68 -25.73 1.43
C ILE A 75 -14.64 -27.26 1.64
N ARG A 76 -13.97 -27.70 2.68
CA ARG A 76 -13.82 -29.11 3.03
C ARG A 76 -15.10 -29.66 3.63
N GLU A 77 -15.26 -30.98 3.62
CA GLU A 77 -16.46 -31.65 4.18
C GLU A 77 -16.61 -31.44 5.70
N ASP A 78 -15.49 -31.17 6.40
CA ASP A 78 -15.48 -30.84 7.84
C ASP A 78 -15.74 -29.35 8.14
N GLY A 79 -16.02 -28.52 7.11
CA GLY A 79 -16.31 -27.10 7.24
C GLY A 79 -15.09 -26.18 7.20
N MET A 80 -13.87 -26.72 7.17
CA MET A 80 -12.64 -25.92 7.05
C MET A 80 -12.51 -25.34 5.65
N LEU A 81 -11.94 -24.12 5.55
CA LEU A 81 -11.72 -23.43 4.28
C LEU A 81 -10.25 -23.57 3.86
N GLU A 82 -9.99 -24.21 2.73
CA GLU A 82 -8.68 -24.12 2.07
C GLU A 82 -8.57 -22.80 1.31
N PHE A 83 -7.39 -22.23 1.25
CA PHE A 83 -7.16 -20.91 0.67
C PHE A 83 -5.86 -20.85 -0.13
N ILE A 84 -5.74 -19.79 -0.93
CA ILE A 84 -4.48 -19.38 -1.56
C ILE A 84 -4.07 -17.99 -1.06
N PRO A 85 -2.77 -17.67 -1.04
CA PRO A 85 -2.32 -16.32 -0.72
C PRO A 85 -2.63 -15.36 -1.88
N ILE A 86 -2.94 -14.13 -1.54
CA ILE A 86 -2.99 -12.98 -2.43
C ILE A 86 -1.88 -12.04 -1.98
N GLY A 87 -0.94 -11.72 -2.89
CA GLY A 87 0.29 -11.02 -2.55
C GLY A 87 1.34 -11.92 -1.89
N GLY A 88 2.44 -11.32 -1.46
CA GLY A 88 3.58 -12.02 -0.88
C GLY A 88 3.43 -12.25 0.63
N TRP A 89 3.54 -13.50 1.08
CA TRP A 89 3.47 -13.87 2.50
C TRP A 89 4.67 -14.70 2.95
N VAL A 90 5.10 -14.48 4.19
CA VAL A 90 5.99 -15.41 4.88
C VAL A 90 5.13 -16.44 5.61
N THR A 91 5.18 -17.70 5.19
CA THR A 91 4.25 -18.75 5.64
C THR A 91 4.25 -18.93 7.15
N THR A 92 5.38 -18.74 7.84
CA THR A 92 5.49 -18.83 9.30
C THR A 92 4.68 -17.77 10.04
N ASN A 93 4.30 -16.68 9.38
CA ASN A 93 3.56 -15.57 9.98
C ASN A 93 2.05 -15.68 9.74
N ILE A 94 1.57 -16.77 9.13
CA ILE A 94 0.16 -16.95 8.79
C ILE A 94 -0.63 -17.70 9.88
N PRO A 95 -0.12 -18.81 10.45
CA PRO A 95 -0.87 -19.63 11.41
C PRO A 95 -1.26 -18.86 12.68
N ALA A 96 -2.41 -19.23 13.26
CA ALA A 96 -2.96 -18.72 14.51
C ALA A 96 -3.40 -17.23 14.49
N HIS A 97 -3.42 -16.60 13.32
CA HIS A 97 -3.96 -15.24 13.19
C HIS A 97 -5.44 -15.23 12.88
N MET A 98 -6.13 -14.22 13.40
CA MET A 98 -7.51 -13.92 13.06
C MET A 98 -7.62 -13.33 11.65
N VAL A 99 -8.68 -13.71 10.95
CA VAL A 99 -9.02 -13.22 9.61
C VAL A 99 -10.52 -12.92 9.51
N ARG A 100 -10.90 -12.14 8.53
CA ARG A 100 -12.28 -11.87 8.13
C ARG A 100 -12.56 -12.51 6.79
N VAL A 101 -13.44 -13.51 6.74
CA VAL A 101 -13.92 -14.07 5.47
C VAL A 101 -15.10 -13.23 5.00
N GLN A 102 -14.97 -12.56 3.86
CA GLN A 102 -16.00 -11.66 3.36
C GLN A 102 -17.09 -12.43 2.62
N ARG A 103 -18.36 -12.11 2.94
CA ARG A 103 -19.53 -12.60 2.26
C ARG A 103 -19.83 -11.77 1.02
N ARG A 104 -20.73 -12.28 0.19
CA ARG A 104 -21.19 -11.59 -1.03
C ARG A 104 -21.84 -10.22 -0.77
N ASP A 105 -22.47 -10.03 0.38
CA ASP A 105 -23.08 -8.75 0.78
C ASP A 105 -22.09 -7.75 1.40
N GLY A 106 -20.79 -8.08 1.44
CA GLY A 106 -19.73 -7.27 2.04
C GLY A 106 -19.56 -7.43 3.55
N SER A 107 -20.49 -8.10 4.25
CA SER A 107 -20.30 -8.45 5.66
C SER A 107 -19.23 -9.53 5.82
N THR A 108 -18.76 -9.76 7.05
CA THR A 108 -17.65 -10.68 7.31
C THR A 108 -18.00 -11.76 8.33
N ILE A 109 -17.33 -12.90 8.20
CA ILE A 109 -17.32 -13.99 9.16
C ILE A 109 -15.94 -13.99 9.82
N PRO A 110 -15.83 -13.97 11.16
CA PRO A 110 -14.53 -14.15 11.81
C PRO A 110 -14.02 -15.57 11.58
N GLY A 111 -12.72 -15.70 11.35
CA GLY A 111 -12.04 -16.98 11.19
C GLY A 111 -10.65 -16.96 11.81
N ILE A 112 -10.09 -18.12 12.03
CA ILE A 112 -8.71 -18.30 12.51
C ILE A 112 -7.97 -19.18 11.52
N VAL A 113 -6.76 -18.79 11.14
CA VAL A 113 -5.90 -19.69 10.38
C VAL A 113 -5.44 -20.83 11.29
N GLY A 114 -5.77 -22.06 10.90
CA GLY A 114 -5.50 -23.24 11.70
C GLY A 114 -4.02 -23.41 12.01
N SER A 115 -3.75 -23.82 13.25
CA SER A 115 -2.41 -24.11 13.75
C SER A 115 -2.43 -25.41 14.53
N LYS A 116 -1.58 -26.36 14.14
CA LYS A 116 -1.47 -27.64 14.82
C LYS A 116 -0.76 -27.47 16.17
N PRO A 117 -1.42 -27.79 17.30
CA PRO A 117 -0.83 -27.64 18.61
C PRO A 117 0.45 -28.50 18.77
N PRO A 118 1.42 -28.05 19.58
CA PRO A 118 2.72 -28.75 19.74
C PRO A 118 2.58 -30.22 20.14
N HIS A 119 1.53 -30.57 20.91
CA HIS A 119 1.29 -31.94 21.38
C HIS A 119 0.98 -32.93 20.24
N TYR A 120 0.52 -32.45 19.11
CA TYR A 120 0.18 -33.25 17.93
C TYR A 120 1.20 -33.13 16.79
N GLN A 121 2.26 -32.30 16.98
CA GLN A 121 3.32 -32.16 16.00
C GLN A 121 4.41 -33.20 16.21
N SER A 122 4.84 -33.85 15.14
CA SER A 122 6.08 -34.65 15.12
C SER A 122 7.32 -33.73 15.28
N GLU A 123 8.46 -34.33 15.61
CA GLU A 123 9.71 -33.56 15.70
C GLU A 123 10.11 -32.91 14.36
N ALA A 124 9.84 -33.59 13.25
CA ALA A 124 10.07 -33.07 11.91
C ALA A 124 9.19 -31.84 11.60
N GLU A 125 7.89 -31.91 11.92
CA GLU A 125 6.96 -30.79 11.73
C GLU A 125 7.34 -29.55 12.55
N ARG A 126 7.85 -29.73 13.77
CA ARG A 126 8.30 -28.61 14.61
C ARG A 126 9.51 -27.87 14.05
N LYS A 127 10.33 -28.55 13.24
CA LYS A 127 11.57 -28.01 12.63
C LYS A 127 11.38 -27.51 11.21
N SER A 128 10.22 -27.75 10.60
CA SER A 128 9.90 -27.36 9.23
C SER A 128 9.03 -26.12 9.16
N VAL A 129 9.19 -25.33 8.10
CA VAL A 129 8.21 -24.32 7.72
C VAL A 129 7.01 -25.03 7.12
N PRO A 130 5.77 -24.79 7.59
CA PRO A 130 4.60 -25.42 7.00
C PRO A 130 4.43 -24.98 5.55
N ASP A 131 4.01 -25.92 4.70
CA ASP A 131 3.54 -25.55 3.36
C ASP A 131 2.22 -24.80 3.49
N ILE A 132 2.08 -23.68 2.76
CA ILE A 132 0.86 -22.87 2.81
C ILE A 132 -0.38 -23.65 2.39
N SER A 133 -0.23 -24.63 1.49
CA SER A 133 -1.30 -25.53 1.06
C SER A 133 -1.79 -26.48 2.15
N SER A 134 -1.03 -26.63 3.25
CA SER A 134 -1.43 -27.42 4.41
C SER A 134 -2.24 -26.62 5.45
N LEU A 135 -2.29 -25.30 5.29
CA LEU A 135 -3.05 -24.42 6.18
C LEU A 135 -4.52 -24.36 5.76
N PHE A 136 -5.36 -24.03 6.70
CA PHE A 136 -6.80 -23.87 6.51
C PHE A 136 -7.34 -22.77 7.43
N ILE A 137 -8.51 -22.26 7.12
CA ILE A 137 -9.22 -21.30 7.97
C ILE A 137 -10.40 -21.99 8.60
N ASP A 138 -10.50 -21.85 9.92
CA ASP A 138 -11.62 -22.31 10.73
C ASP A 138 -12.55 -21.13 11.04
N ILE A 139 -13.80 -21.22 10.60
CA ILE A 139 -14.87 -20.23 10.86
C ILE A 139 -15.87 -20.74 11.89
N GLY A 140 -15.58 -21.85 12.59
CA GLY A 140 -16.46 -22.51 13.56
C GLY A 140 -17.55 -23.38 12.93
N ALA A 141 -17.48 -23.67 11.64
CA ALA A 141 -18.38 -24.61 10.98
C ALA A 141 -17.98 -26.06 11.24
N SER A 142 -18.97 -26.96 11.43
CA SER A 142 -18.77 -28.39 11.64
C SER A 142 -19.04 -29.25 10.39
N SER A 143 -19.43 -28.60 9.28
CA SER A 143 -19.67 -29.25 7.99
C SER A 143 -19.60 -28.24 6.86
N LYS A 144 -19.35 -28.72 5.65
CA LYS A 144 -19.38 -27.90 4.43
C LYS A 144 -20.72 -27.17 4.26
N GLN A 145 -21.82 -27.84 4.51
CA GLN A 145 -23.14 -27.24 4.39
C GLN A 145 -23.30 -26.06 5.36
N GLN A 146 -22.86 -26.22 6.60
CA GLN A 146 -22.91 -25.17 7.60
C GLN A 146 -22.01 -23.97 7.20
N ALA A 147 -20.80 -24.20 6.69
CA ALA A 147 -19.92 -23.14 6.22
C ALA A 147 -20.58 -22.31 5.09
N ILE A 148 -21.26 -22.99 4.15
CA ILE A 148 -22.03 -22.33 3.07
C ILE A 148 -23.20 -21.54 3.65
N GLU A 149 -23.94 -22.07 4.59
CA GLU A 149 -25.06 -21.38 5.27
C GLU A 149 -24.59 -20.14 6.06
N MET A 150 -23.39 -20.19 6.61
CA MET A 150 -22.72 -19.02 7.21
C MET A 150 -22.31 -17.98 6.18
N GLY A 151 -22.31 -18.31 4.88
CA GLY A 151 -22.03 -17.42 3.77
C GLY A 151 -20.59 -17.50 3.26
N ALA A 152 -19.82 -18.53 3.59
CA ALA A 152 -18.53 -18.78 2.98
C ALA A 152 -18.72 -19.39 1.58
N GLU A 153 -18.01 -18.86 0.59
CA GLU A 153 -18.08 -19.31 -0.81
C GLU A 153 -16.66 -19.54 -1.36
N VAL A 154 -16.55 -20.29 -2.44
CA VAL A 154 -15.33 -20.32 -3.25
C VAL A 154 -15.08 -18.93 -3.80
N ALA A 155 -13.83 -18.48 -3.76
CA ALA A 155 -13.38 -17.14 -4.09
C ALA A 155 -13.80 -16.03 -3.09
N SER A 156 -14.37 -16.37 -1.92
CA SER A 156 -14.54 -15.38 -0.84
C SER A 156 -13.18 -14.76 -0.49
N PRO A 157 -13.07 -13.41 -0.51
CA PRO A 157 -11.87 -12.74 -0.03
C PRO A 157 -11.68 -12.92 1.47
N VAL A 158 -10.43 -13.05 1.88
CA VAL A 158 -10.05 -13.24 3.30
C VAL A 158 -9.03 -12.17 3.67
N ILE A 159 -9.40 -11.35 4.63
CA ILE A 159 -8.68 -10.14 5.02
C ILE A 159 -8.05 -10.36 6.41
N PRO A 160 -6.81 -9.90 6.65
CA PRO A 160 -6.23 -9.86 7.99
C PRO A 160 -7.12 -9.10 8.98
N GLU A 161 -7.33 -9.66 10.16
CA GLU A 161 -8.09 -9.01 11.25
C GLU A 161 -7.14 -8.15 12.08
N ALA A 162 -7.13 -6.85 11.81
CA ALA A 162 -6.38 -5.87 12.57
C ALA A 162 -7.07 -4.50 12.48
N THR A 163 -7.02 -3.73 13.57
CA THR A 163 -7.57 -2.37 13.64
C THR A 163 -6.45 -1.38 13.87
N CYS A 164 -6.43 -0.31 13.08
CA CYS A 164 -5.41 0.71 13.16
C CYS A 164 -5.55 1.54 14.44
N THR A 165 -4.51 1.53 15.26
CA THR A 165 -4.40 2.30 16.49
C THR A 165 -3.23 3.27 16.43
N TYR A 166 -3.32 4.36 17.18
CA TYR A 166 -2.29 5.39 17.27
C TYR A 166 -1.88 5.60 18.72
N ASN A 167 -0.58 5.60 18.99
CA ASN A 167 -0.02 5.96 20.28
C ASN A 167 0.56 7.39 20.20
N PRO A 168 -0.06 8.38 20.88
CA PRO A 168 0.38 9.77 20.83
C PRO A 168 1.72 10.04 21.51
N GLU A 169 2.15 9.19 22.45
CA GLU A 169 3.43 9.35 23.15
C GLU A 169 4.60 8.97 22.26
N THR A 170 4.47 7.87 21.51
CA THR A 170 5.49 7.37 20.60
C THR A 170 5.32 7.82 19.16
N LYS A 171 4.16 8.42 18.83
CA LYS A 171 3.74 8.79 17.46
C LYS A 171 3.69 7.61 16.49
N LEU A 172 3.56 6.40 17.02
CA LEU A 172 3.50 5.18 16.23
C LEU A 172 2.06 4.77 15.96
N LEU A 173 1.88 4.25 14.75
CA LEU A 173 0.68 3.57 14.28
C LEU A 173 0.92 2.06 14.34
N PHE A 174 -0.10 1.31 14.73
CA PHE A 174 -0.14 -0.16 14.70
C PHE A 174 -1.39 -0.57 13.91
N GLY A 175 -1.25 -1.38 12.89
CA GLY A 175 -2.40 -1.78 12.06
C GLY A 175 -2.00 -2.65 10.88
N LYS A 176 -2.95 -2.90 9.99
CA LYS A 176 -2.74 -3.61 8.73
C LYS A 176 -2.63 -2.64 7.55
N ALA A 177 -2.22 -3.15 6.40
CA ALA A 177 -2.30 -2.47 5.10
C ALA A 177 -1.57 -1.11 5.04
N PHE A 178 -0.57 -0.87 5.89
CA PHE A 178 0.24 0.35 5.80
C PHE A 178 0.97 0.45 4.46
N ASP A 179 1.29 -0.68 3.90
CA ASP A 179 1.63 -0.91 2.52
C ASP A 179 0.33 -1.14 1.71
N CYS A 180 -0.12 -0.24 0.83
CA CYS A 180 0.38 1.14 0.70
C CYS A 180 -0.70 2.19 1.06
N ARG A 181 -1.57 1.90 2.01
CA ARG A 181 -2.67 2.82 2.38
C ARG A 181 -2.20 4.05 3.14
N LEU A 182 -1.00 4.02 3.71
CA LEU A 182 -0.34 5.24 4.17
C LEU A 182 -0.05 6.17 3.00
N GLY A 183 0.38 5.63 1.85
CA GLY A 183 0.54 6.37 0.61
C GLY A 183 -0.77 6.99 0.12
N CYS A 184 -1.88 6.22 0.15
CA CYS A 184 -3.20 6.75 -0.21
C CYS A 184 -3.62 7.93 0.67
N SER A 185 -3.42 7.83 2.00
CA SER A 185 -3.70 8.94 2.91
C SER A 185 -2.78 10.13 2.67
N THR A 186 -1.49 9.88 2.42
CA THR A 186 -0.49 10.91 2.11
C THR A 186 -0.88 11.71 0.87
N ILE A 187 -1.33 11.05 -0.20
CA ILE A 187 -1.79 11.71 -1.42
C ILE A 187 -2.96 12.65 -1.13
N LEU A 188 -3.96 12.22 -0.36
CA LEU A 188 -5.10 13.06 0.00
C LEU A 188 -4.67 14.26 0.86
N ASP A 189 -3.75 14.07 1.82
CA ASP A 189 -3.20 15.15 2.64
C ASP A 189 -2.39 16.15 1.80
N VAL A 190 -1.61 15.68 0.82
CA VAL A 190 -0.87 16.54 -0.13
C VAL A 190 -1.83 17.35 -1.01
N MET A 191 -2.86 16.71 -1.57
CA MET A 191 -3.87 17.38 -2.40
C MET A 191 -4.63 18.44 -1.61
N GLU A 192 -4.99 18.15 -0.34
CA GLU A 192 -5.65 19.07 0.55
C GLU A 192 -4.76 20.27 0.91
N ASP A 193 -3.51 20.02 1.28
CA ASP A 193 -2.53 21.06 1.61
C ASP A 193 -2.22 22.00 0.43
N LEU A 194 -2.34 21.51 -0.81
CA LEU A 194 -2.09 22.28 -2.03
C LEU A 194 -3.37 22.86 -2.66
N GLN A 195 -4.54 22.68 -2.07
CA GLN A 195 -5.83 22.98 -2.69
C GLN A 195 -5.92 24.44 -3.16
N GLU A 196 -5.42 25.40 -2.38
CA GLU A 196 -5.47 26.83 -2.68
C GLU A 196 -4.18 27.36 -3.33
N GLU A 197 -3.16 26.50 -3.53
CA GLU A 197 -1.88 26.93 -4.10
C GLU A 197 -1.94 26.99 -5.64
N THR A 198 -1.27 27.97 -6.24
CA THR A 198 -1.03 28.01 -7.69
C THR A 198 0.21 27.20 -8.00
N LEU A 199 0.06 26.16 -8.82
CA LEU A 199 1.17 25.30 -9.27
C LEU A 199 1.41 25.48 -10.76
N ASP A 200 2.66 25.27 -11.19
CA ASP A 200 3.03 25.24 -12.61
C ASP A 200 2.77 23.89 -13.27
N VAL A 201 2.21 22.95 -12.52
CA VAL A 201 1.86 21.58 -12.94
C VAL A 201 0.43 21.24 -12.59
N ASN A 202 -0.16 20.32 -13.35
CA ASN A 202 -1.41 19.66 -13.02
C ASN A 202 -1.17 18.47 -12.09
N LEU A 203 -2.10 18.20 -11.18
CA LEU A 203 -2.03 17.06 -10.28
C LEU A 203 -3.17 16.08 -10.56
N VAL A 204 -2.82 14.82 -10.72
CA VAL A 204 -3.74 13.70 -10.76
C VAL A 204 -3.28 12.68 -9.73
N ALA A 205 -4.13 12.33 -8.78
CA ALA A 205 -3.90 11.20 -7.89
C ALA A 205 -4.42 9.92 -8.55
N GLY A 206 -3.60 8.87 -8.56
CA GLY A 206 -3.94 7.52 -8.98
C GLY A 206 -3.92 6.59 -7.78
N PHE A 207 -5.08 6.05 -7.44
CA PHE A 207 -5.23 5.03 -6.41
C PHE A 207 -5.36 3.68 -7.11
N ALA A 208 -4.20 3.01 -7.27
CA ALA A 208 -4.09 1.83 -8.12
C ALA A 208 -4.58 0.57 -7.41
N SER A 209 -5.25 -0.30 -8.15
CA SER A 209 -5.67 -1.63 -7.70
C SER A 209 -4.61 -2.69 -8.03
N GLN A 210 -4.65 -3.84 -7.34
CA GLN A 210 -3.92 -5.06 -7.69
C GLN A 210 -2.40 -4.86 -7.84
N GLU A 211 -1.78 -4.04 -6.99
CA GLU A 211 -0.31 -3.90 -6.93
C GLU A 211 0.32 -5.20 -6.47
N GLU A 212 -0.16 -5.78 -5.37
CA GLU A 212 0.36 -6.94 -4.66
C GLU A 212 0.42 -8.23 -5.49
N VAL A 213 -0.27 -8.24 -6.62
CA VAL A 213 -0.29 -9.36 -7.57
C VAL A 213 0.35 -8.99 -8.93
N GLY A 214 1.20 -7.96 -8.95
CA GLY A 214 2.06 -7.62 -10.08
C GLY A 214 1.82 -6.26 -10.70
N CYS A 215 1.58 -5.20 -9.90
CA CYS A 215 1.48 -3.79 -10.32
C CYS A 215 0.49 -3.59 -11.48
N ARG A 216 -0.64 -4.33 -11.47
CA ARG A 216 -1.56 -4.39 -12.62
C ARG A 216 -2.28 -3.08 -12.84
N GLY A 217 -2.76 -2.44 -11.78
CA GLY A 217 -3.44 -1.16 -11.83
C GLY A 217 -2.55 -0.05 -12.39
N ALA A 218 -1.31 0.02 -11.95
CA ALA A 218 -0.36 1.05 -12.37
C ALA A 218 -0.11 1.07 -13.89
N GLN A 219 -0.19 -0.08 -14.56
CA GLN A 219 -0.07 -0.16 -16.02
C GLN A 219 -1.20 0.60 -16.74
N LEU A 220 -2.42 0.56 -16.18
CA LEU A 220 -3.55 1.29 -16.71
C LEU A 220 -3.50 2.76 -16.29
N THR A 221 -3.13 3.03 -15.04
CA THR A 221 -2.98 4.38 -14.50
C THR A 221 -2.04 5.21 -15.35
N ALA A 222 -0.86 4.68 -15.67
CA ALA A 222 0.11 5.36 -16.52
C ALA A 222 -0.44 5.69 -17.93
N ARG A 223 -1.19 4.76 -18.54
CA ARG A 223 -1.78 4.96 -19.88
C ARG A 223 -2.93 5.96 -19.87
N LYS A 224 -3.78 5.92 -18.83
CA LYS A 224 -4.96 6.79 -18.72
C LYS A 224 -4.57 8.24 -18.43
N VAL A 225 -3.67 8.43 -17.48
CA VAL A 225 -3.23 9.78 -17.06
C VAL A 225 -2.22 10.35 -18.04
N ASN A 226 -1.36 9.50 -18.63
CA ASN A 226 -0.24 9.89 -19.50
C ASN A 226 0.58 11.05 -18.90
N PRO A 227 1.15 10.89 -17.69
CA PRO A 227 1.77 11.97 -16.97
C PRO A 227 3.18 12.28 -17.51
N ASP A 228 3.64 13.51 -17.32
CA ASP A 228 4.99 13.94 -17.65
C ASP A 228 6.01 13.46 -16.61
N VAL A 229 5.60 13.35 -15.35
CA VAL A 229 6.38 12.78 -14.24
C VAL A 229 5.46 12.05 -13.26
N ALA A 230 6.02 11.12 -12.46
CA ALA A 230 5.27 10.41 -11.44
C ALA A 230 6.01 10.37 -10.09
N ILE A 231 5.24 10.49 -9.02
CA ILE A 231 5.66 10.26 -7.64
C ILE A 231 4.87 9.06 -7.12
N CYS A 232 5.54 7.93 -6.93
CA CYS A 232 4.95 6.73 -6.37
C CYS A 232 5.18 6.71 -4.86
N PHE A 233 4.10 6.68 -4.07
CA PHE A 233 4.18 6.40 -2.64
C PHE A 233 4.13 4.90 -2.40
N GLU A 234 4.87 4.43 -1.40
CA GLU A 234 5.00 3.01 -1.12
C GLU A 234 5.13 2.74 0.38
N GLY A 235 4.59 1.63 0.88
CA GLY A 235 4.91 1.11 2.21
C GLY A 235 6.23 0.37 2.16
N SER A 236 7.32 1.03 2.52
CA SER A 236 8.66 0.43 2.41
C SER A 236 9.03 -0.40 3.62
N PRO A 237 9.37 -1.70 3.45
CA PRO A 237 9.81 -2.54 4.56
C PRO A 237 10.97 -1.92 5.33
N ALA A 238 10.75 -1.63 6.62
CA ALA A 238 11.78 -1.15 7.54
C ALA A 238 12.75 -2.27 7.88
N ASP A 239 14.02 -1.91 8.02
CA ASP A 239 15.13 -2.85 8.28
C ASP A 239 15.82 -2.63 9.64
N ASP A 240 15.28 -1.73 10.42
CA ASP A 240 15.84 -1.25 11.68
C ASP A 240 15.78 -2.25 12.86
N THR A 241 15.03 -3.35 12.71
CA THR A 241 14.90 -4.39 13.73
C THR A 241 15.76 -5.62 13.49
N PHE A 242 16.37 -5.77 12.30
CA PHE A 242 17.11 -6.98 11.94
C PHE A 242 18.45 -6.74 11.22
N LEU A 243 18.72 -5.52 10.74
CA LEU A 243 20.02 -5.18 10.15
C LEU A 243 20.90 -4.39 11.15
N PRO A 244 22.24 -4.55 11.09
CA PRO A 244 23.14 -3.73 11.87
C PRO A 244 23.07 -2.26 11.39
N PRO A 245 23.35 -1.26 12.28
CA PRO A 245 23.12 0.15 12.00
C PRO A 245 23.74 0.66 10.68
N TYR A 246 24.90 0.17 10.28
CA TYR A 246 25.58 0.62 9.05
C TYR A 246 24.94 0.10 7.74
N GLN A 247 24.01 -0.86 7.83
CA GLN A 247 23.26 -1.40 6.69
C GLN A 247 21.82 -0.90 6.65
N GLN A 248 21.34 -0.25 7.71
CA GLN A 248 19.97 0.23 7.78
C GLN A 248 19.75 1.39 6.80
N GLN A 249 18.71 1.28 6.00
CA GLN A 249 18.33 2.26 4.98
C GLN A 249 16.89 2.73 5.14
N THR A 250 16.11 2.06 6.00
CA THR A 250 14.70 2.37 6.21
C THR A 250 14.36 2.17 7.68
N ILE A 251 14.47 3.24 8.46
CA ILE A 251 14.28 3.28 9.91
C ILE A 251 12.97 4.00 10.19
N VAL A 252 12.09 3.43 11.00
CA VAL A 252 10.83 4.07 11.43
C VAL A 252 11.14 5.30 12.29
N GLY A 253 10.53 6.44 11.98
CA GLY A 253 10.72 7.72 12.66
C GLY A 253 11.92 8.54 12.16
N LYS A 254 12.50 8.18 10.99
CA LYS A 254 13.64 8.92 10.39
C LYS A 254 13.30 9.57 9.04
N GLY A 255 12.02 9.68 8.72
CA GLY A 255 11.52 10.21 7.45
C GLY A 255 11.40 9.15 6.36
N PRO A 256 10.77 9.49 5.22
CA PRO A 256 10.61 8.56 4.12
C PRO A 256 11.94 8.16 3.49
N MET A 257 11.95 6.97 2.88
CA MET A 257 13.08 6.48 2.13
C MET A 257 12.89 6.78 0.64
N LEU A 258 13.79 7.57 0.05
CA LEU A 258 13.89 7.76 -1.39
C LEU A 258 14.63 6.57 -2.00
N ARG A 259 13.93 5.79 -2.84
CA ARG A 259 14.44 4.55 -3.44
C ARG A 259 15.24 4.84 -4.70
N PHE A 260 16.52 4.45 -4.73
CA PHE A 260 17.37 4.59 -5.93
C PHE A 260 17.20 3.45 -6.92
N ILE A 261 17.01 2.23 -6.42
CA ILE A 261 16.88 1.03 -7.23
C ILE A 261 16.10 -0.04 -6.46
N ASP A 262 15.37 -0.85 -7.17
CA ASP A 262 14.83 -2.13 -6.73
C ASP A 262 14.96 -3.19 -7.83
N SER A 263 14.28 -4.33 -7.72
CA SER A 263 14.38 -5.42 -8.69
C SER A 263 13.82 -5.08 -10.09
N LYS A 264 13.04 -4.00 -10.23
CA LYS A 264 12.31 -3.66 -11.45
C LYS A 264 12.53 -2.25 -11.96
N MET A 265 13.14 -1.37 -11.16
CA MET A 265 13.34 0.02 -11.54
C MET A 265 14.69 0.55 -11.02
N ILE A 266 15.35 1.36 -11.84
CA ILE A 266 16.35 2.33 -11.41
C ILE A 266 15.70 3.71 -11.53
N THR A 267 15.62 4.42 -10.41
CA THR A 267 15.00 5.74 -10.33
C THR A 267 15.75 6.73 -11.23
N ASN A 268 15.00 7.64 -11.90
CA ASN A 268 15.61 8.72 -12.67
C ASN A 268 16.54 9.55 -11.76
N PRO A 269 17.86 9.58 -12.04
CA PRO A 269 18.85 10.15 -11.11
C PRO A 269 18.76 11.68 -11.00
N ARG A 270 18.24 12.38 -12.02
CA ARG A 270 18.08 13.83 -11.98
C ARG A 270 16.86 14.20 -11.14
N PHE A 271 15.75 13.51 -11.32
CA PHE A 271 14.55 13.70 -10.48
C PHE A 271 14.84 13.34 -9.02
N GLN A 272 15.55 12.23 -8.78
CA GLN A 272 15.99 11.83 -7.43
C GLN A 272 16.85 12.92 -6.77
N ARG A 273 17.81 13.48 -7.51
CA ARG A 273 18.67 14.56 -7.01
C ARG A 273 17.86 15.81 -6.68
N PHE A 274 16.96 16.20 -7.56
CA PHE A 274 16.05 17.33 -7.33
C PHE A 274 15.25 17.16 -6.02
N ALA A 275 14.70 15.97 -5.78
CA ALA A 275 13.98 15.67 -4.55
C ALA A 275 14.88 15.74 -3.29
N LEU A 276 16.12 15.24 -3.36
CA LEU A 276 17.10 15.30 -2.28
C LEU A 276 17.53 16.73 -1.96
N ASP A 277 17.81 17.54 -2.99
CA ASP A 277 18.21 18.95 -2.84
C ASP A 277 17.09 19.77 -2.17
N LEU A 278 15.83 19.50 -2.50
CA LEU A 278 14.68 20.10 -1.83
C LEU A 278 14.52 19.62 -0.39
N ALA A 279 14.75 18.32 -0.12
CA ALA A 279 14.71 17.80 1.23
C ALA A 279 15.77 18.50 2.12
N GLU A 280 17.00 18.68 1.63
CA GLU A 280 18.07 19.40 2.32
C GLU A 280 17.70 20.87 2.53
N LYS A 281 17.29 21.58 1.48
CA LYS A 281 16.88 22.98 1.52
C LYS A 281 15.78 23.26 2.54
N HIS A 282 14.82 22.38 2.65
CA HIS A 282 13.66 22.53 3.54
C HIS A 282 13.80 21.78 4.88
N GLN A 283 14.97 21.20 5.15
CA GLN A 283 15.27 20.44 6.37
C GLN A 283 14.21 19.35 6.63
N ILE A 284 13.87 18.60 5.58
CA ILE A 284 12.95 17.46 5.64
C ILE A 284 13.79 16.20 5.86
N PRO A 285 13.56 15.44 6.93
CA PRO A 285 14.27 14.19 7.13
C PRO A 285 13.90 13.20 6.02
N VAL A 286 14.93 12.65 5.38
CA VAL A 286 14.78 11.60 4.36
C VAL A 286 15.89 10.56 4.50
N GLN A 287 15.60 9.36 4.09
CA GLN A 287 16.55 8.26 4.02
C GLN A 287 16.79 7.87 2.55
N GLN A 288 17.85 7.13 2.27
CA GLN A 288 18.19 6.72 0.91
C GLN A 288 18.30 5.21 0.85
N GLY A 289 17.57 4.57 -0.08
CA GLY A 289 17.50 3.13 -0.21
C GLY A 289 18.05 2.60 -1.53
N VAL A 290 18.98 1.65 -1.43
CA VAL A 290 19.49 0.84 -2.54
C VAL A 290 19.08 -0.60 -2.27
N ARG A 291 18.07 -1.10 -2.98
CA ARG A 291 17.44 -2.39 -2.76
C ARG A 291 17.70 -3.34 -3.92
N ASN A 292 17.96 -4.60 -3.64
CA ASN A 292 18.12 -5.66 -4.66
C ASN A 292 16.86 -6.51 -4.83
N GLY A 293 15.81 -6.25 -4.07
CA GLY A 293 14.54 -6.97 -4.06
C GLY A 293 13.35 -6.04 -3.95
N GLY A 294 12.16 -6.62 -4.08
CA GLY A 294 10.90 -5.88 -4.13
C GLY A 294 10.65 -5.19 -5.48
N ALA A 295 9.48 -4.69 -5.65
CA ALA A 295 9.05 -3.84 -6.75
C ALA A 295 7.93 -2.92 -6.21
N THR A 296 7.52 -1.92 -6.97
CA THR A 296 6.42 -1.00 -6.65
C THR A 296 5.69 -0.66 -7.93
N ASN A 297 4.59 0.04 -7.84
CA ASN A 297 3.88 0.59 -9.01
C ASN A 297 4.81 1.39 -9.94
N ALA A 298 5.87 2.01 -9.41
CA ALA A 298 6.86 2.73 -10.20
C ALA A 298 7.52 1.86 -11.29
N ALA A 299 7.58 0.53 -11.08
CA ALA A 299 8.06 -0.42 -12.09
C ALA A 299 7.23 -0.38 -13.39
N ALA A 300 5.93 -0.16 -13.29
CA ALA A 300 5.05 -0.03 -14.45
C ALA A 300 5.02 1.41 -14.98
N LEU A 301 5.01 2.40 -14.07
CA LEU A 301 4.92 3.82 -14.43
C LEU A 301 6.10 4.25 -15.27
N HIS A 302 7.35 4.00 -14.82
CA HIS A 302 8.55 4.50 -15.51
C HIS A 302 8.78 3.93 -16.92
N LEU A 303 8.18 2.79 -17.24
CA LEU A 303 8.26 2.15 -18.57
C LEU A 303 7.12 2.52 -19.51
N SER A 304 6.16 3.34 -19.06
CA SER A 304 5.02 3.72 -19.89
C SER A 304 5.37 4.81 -20.89
N GLY A 305 4.65 4.83 -22.02
CA GLY A 305 4.84 5.81 -23.09
C GLY A 305 6.26 5.76 -23.67
N GLN A 306 6.96 6.88 -23.58
CA GLN A 306 8.39 7.01 -23.96
C GLN A 306 9.33 6.94 -22.75
N GLY A 307 8.83 6.52 -21.60
CA GLY A 307 9.49 6.56 -20.30
C GLY A 307 9.04 7.78 -19.48
N ILE A 308 8.54 7.53 -18.27
CA ILE A 308 8.08 8.57 -17.36
C ILE A 308 9.11 8.72 -16.23
N PRO A 309 9.76 9.89 -16.06
CA PRO A 309 10.60 10.14 -14.89
C PRO A 309 9.80 9.90 -13.62
N THR A 310 10.23 8.92 -12.83
CA THR A 310 9.48 8.45 -11.66
C THR A 310 10.41 8.36 -10.46
N ILE A 311 9.93 8.81 -9.29
CA ILE A 311 10.58 8.58 -7.99
C ILE A 311 9.66 7.80 -7.06
N VAL A 312 10.25 7.11 -6.08
CA VAL A 312 9.51 6.41 -5.03
C VAL A 312 9.79 7.06 -3.69
N ILE A 313 8.74 7.52 -3.03
CA ILE A 313 8.73 8.00 -1.64
C ILE A 313 8.21 6.87 -0.77
N GLY A 314 9.11 6.12 -0.15
CA GLY A 314 8.79 4.96 0.67
C GLY A 314 8.56 5.35 2.12
N ILE A 315 7.37 5.14 2.63
CA ILE A 315 7.03 5.34 4.05
C ILE A 315 7.47 4.10 4.83
N PRO A 316 8.33 4.22 5.86
CA PRO A 316 8.83 3.06 6.61
C PRO A 316 7.72 2.28 7.29
N VAL A 317 7.69 0.97 7.06
CA VAL A 317 6.74 0.03 7.67
C VAL A 317 7.50 -1.18 8.20
N ARG A 318 7.51 -1.39 9.52
CA ARG A 318 7.96 -2.67 10.09
C ARG A 318 6.92 -3.73 9.85
N TYR A 319 7.38 -4.96 9.59
CA TYR A 319 6.53 -6.15 9.41
C TYR A 319 5.53 -6.05 8.24
N ALA A 320 5.88 -5.30 7.18
CA ALA A 320 5.12 -5.30 5.94
C ALA A 320 4.84 -6.74 5.46
N HIS A 321 3.72 -6.97 4.76
CA HIS A 321 3.27 -8.30 4.33
C HIS A 321 3.03 -9.29 5.48
N THR A 322 2.53 -8.78 6.61
CA THR A 322 1.99 -9.58 7.72
C THR A 322 0.62 -9.03 8.13
N HIS A 323 0.00 -9.64 9.14
CA HIS A 323 -1.27 -9.15 9.70
C HIS A 323 -1.14 -7.79 10.40
N TRP A 324 0.08 -7.42 10.86
CA TRP A 324 0.34 -6.22 11.63
C TRP A 324 1.59 -5.52 11.14
N GLY A 325 1.48 -4.21 10.96
CA GLY A 325 2.60 -3.33 10.70
C GLY A 325 2.74 -2.26 11.77
N ILE A 326 3.92 -1.64 11.80
CA ILE A 326 4.21 -0.45 12.61
C ILE A 326 4.80 0.60 11.70
N SER A 327 4.27 1.83 11.78
CA SER A 327 4.81 3.00 11.08
C SER A 327 4.73 4.24 11.97
N SER A 328 5.35 5.35 11.55
CA SER A 328 5.36 6.60 12.30
C SER A 328 4.58 7.69 11.57
N THR A 329 3.77 8.45 12.32
CA THR A 329 3.12 9.65 11.78
C THR A 329 4.13 10.73 11.39
N GLU A 330 5.35 10.73 11.97
CA GLU A 330 6.42 11.65 11.60
C GLU A 330 7.00 11.33 10.21
N ASP A 331 7.03 10.05 9.83
CA ASP A 331 7.44 9.63 8.49
C ASP A 331 6.38 10.01 7.45
N VAL A 332 5.10 9.86 7.78
CA VAL A 332 3.98 10.30 6.93
C VAL A 332 4.03 11.82 6.75
N GLU A 333 4.18 12.60 7.83
CA GLU A 333 4.29 14.07 7.76
C GLU A 333 5.49 14.51 6.91
N SER A 334 6.63 13.85 7.05
CA SER A 334 7.83 14.14 6.25
C SER A 334 7.61 13.80 4.78
N SER A 335 6.84 12.74 4.47
CA SER A 335 6.46 12.38 3.10
C SER A 335 5.56 13.45 2.47
N ILE A 336 4.58 13.96 3.21
CA ILE A 336 3.71 15.06 2.79
C ILE A 336 4.54 16.31 2.50
N ARG A 337 5.41 16.71 3.43
CA ARG A 337 6.29 17.87 3.27
C ARG A 337 7.21 17.74 2.06
N LEU A 338 7.79 16.58 1.83
CA LEU A 338 8.66 16.31 0.69
C LEU A 338 7.88 16.42 -0.63
N ALA A 339 6.74 15.75 -0.73
CA ALA A 339 5.91 15.81 -1.93
C ALA A 339 5.46 17.24 -2.24
N ARG A 340 5.02 18.00 -1.24
CA ARG A 340 4.70 19.44 -1.40
C ARG A 340 5.88 20.25 -1.90
N ALA A 341 7.06 20.07 -1.30
CA ALA A 341 8.26 20.79 -1.72
C ALA A 341 8.61 20.49 -3.18
N ILE A 342 8.47 19.23 -3.61
CA ILE A 342 8.66 18.85 -5.01
C ILE A 342 7.63 19.53 -5.89
N LEU A 343 6.33 19.38 -5.61
CA LEU A 343 5.25 19.87 -6.45
C LEU A 343 5.21 21.40 -6.59
N SER A 344 5.51 22.12 -5.51
CA SER A 344 5.57 23.60 -5.53
C SER A 344 6.82 24.16 -6.23
N ASN A 345 7.79 23.32 -6.58
CA ASN A 345 9.01 23.71 -7.30
C ASN A 345 9.15 23.05 -8.69
N LEU A 346 8.19 22.22 -9.12
CA LEU A 346 8.17 21.67 -10.47
C LEU A 346 7.68 22.72 -11.48
N SER A 347 8.33 22.75 -12.65
CA SER A 347 7.91 23.50 -13.83
C SER A 347 8.20 22.68 -15.08
N GLU A 348 7.65 23.09 -16.23
CA GLU A 348 7.93 22.47 -17.52
C GLU A 348 9.43 22.40 -17.83
N GLU A 349 10.17 23.49 -17.54
CA GLU A 349 11.62 23.55 -17.74
C GLU A 349 12.38 22.54 -16.89
N ILE A 350 12.00 22.40 -15.62
CA ILE A 350 12.62 21.45 -14.68
C ILE A 350 12.32 20.01 -15.13
N ILE A 351 11.07 19.73 -15.49
CA ILE A 351 10.63 18.38 -15.95
C ILE A 351 11.38 18.00 -17.23
N ALA A 352 11.56 18.92 -18.16
CA ALA A 352 12.32 18.68 -19.39
C ALA A 352 13.81 18.36 -19.14
N GLY A 353 14.31 18.66 -17.94
CA GLY A 353 15.67 18.31 -17.49
C GLY A 353 15.82 16.90 -16.95
N PHE A 354 14.73 16.18 -16.69
CA PHE A 354 14.74 14.82 -16.14
C PHE A 354 14.88 13.80 -17.27
#